data_3cdf453f712cdc2a99db143c0dbf63c3
#
_entry.id   3cdf453f712cdc2a99db143c0dbf63c3
#
_cell.length_a   1.000
_cell.length_b   1.000
_cell.length_c   1.000
_cell.angle_alpha   90.00
_cell.angle_beta   90.00
_cell.angle_gamma   90.00
#
_symmetry.space_group_name_H-M   'P 1'
#
loop_
_entity.id
_entity.type
_entity.pdbx_description
1 polymer ?
#
loop_
_entity_poly.entity_id
_entity_poly.type
_entity_poly.pdbx_seq_one_letter_code
_entity_poly.pdbx_strand_id
1 'polypeptide(L)'
;MSIFLFLLLAVGTRVSAQSGAGSFLSDNGRNILTENQFDAIYVESLFIGPNAEWVIDGQIDLYVKNIWIAPTAKISGSGVINIHNPRTNPFYDKWTDQPTYIDANNGNYIDVRIVLMNDNGLHLKDISGRDYQDNSYPTKEKAAALKLSKAIDLRVNGANVFLNGNDFELDVNAQILNYSNQRLVVTNNSVSGHLIKNFSDRNSSFVFPVGKEELDYTPARLTPSVNKSKVYVSVTDYLASGMQFKDETIGMDRVWSIYADKGMKMDYTLIHNLSSNGVAYVDPEAQIVQDADGGNWIGNVTVFNEETGPGGVAQSMHTRKDIETRTAKTLSGTWFTKFANAPPKAVDDYATLEFGKEKEINVLENDLPGSSAIVTNSVTVVLPPANGTVRVINGAIIYTPNPGFIGTDEFEYEITDENGLTAKARVFVTVAPRELFIPNVFTPNGDGKNETFEIVGIEAYDRIELIVVNRWGNEVYKNSNYKNEWNGQGLNEGTYFYIITAAKGNDVRVFKGNVLIKK
;
A
#
# COMPACT_ATOMS: atom_id res chain seq x y z
N MET A 1 61.89 -3.38 12.26
CA MET A 1 60.99 -2.46 11.61
C MET A 1 61.80 -1.61 10.63
N SER A 2 61.94 -2.08 9.40
CA SER A 2 62.75 -1.37 8.39
C SER A 2 61.84 -1.06 7.20
N ILE A 3 61.61 0.21 7.00
CA ILE A 3 60.90 0.75 5.87
C ILE A 3 61.88 0.75 4.69
N PHE A 4 61.68 -0.09 3.68
CA PHE A 4 62.38 0.03 2.41
C PHE A 4 61.48 0.77 1.40
N LEU A 5 61.83 2.01 1.12
CA LEU A 5 61.26 2.83 0.06
C LEU A 5 62.04 2.54 -1.24
N PHE A 6 61.48 1.78 -2.16
CA PHE A 6 62.01 1.68 -3.53
C PHE A 6 61.32 2.72 -4.42
N LEU A 7 62.07 3.72 -4.83
CA LEU A 7 61.67 4.68 -5.86
C LEU A 7 62.10 4.11 -7.24
N LEU A 8 61.17 3.55 -7.99
CA LEU A 8 61.39 3.30 -9.44
C LEU A 8 60.63 4.35 -10.25
N LEU A 9 61.38 5.24 -10.90
CA LEU A 9 60.89 6.19 -11.91
C LEU A 9 60.79 5.42 -13.24
N ALA A 10 59.59 4.95 -13.58
CA ALA A 10 59.17 4.72 -14.98
C ALA A 10 57.64 4.54 -15.01
N VAL A 11 57.02 5.46 -15.70
CA VAL A 11 55.64 5.41 -16.19
C VAL A 11 54.63 4.70 -15.29
N GLY A 12 54.04 5.43 -14.36
CA GLY A 12 52.65 5.27 -14.00
C GLY A 12 52.27 4.26 -12.92
N THR A 13 53.13 3.43 -12.34
CA THR A 13 52.70 2.49 -11.28
C THR A 13 53.46 2.70 -9.97
N ARG A 14 52.73 3.13 -8.94
CA ARG A 14 53.21 3.04 -7.56
C ARG A 14 52.68 1.75 -6.96
N VAL A 15 53.54 0.81 -6.62
CA VAL A 15 53.14 -0.40 -5.90
C VAL A 15 53.60 -0.23 -4.46
N SER A 16 52.67 0.00 -3.55
CA SER A 16 52.94 -0.01 -2.10
C SER A 16 52.82 -1.45 -1.61
N ALA A 17 53.86 -2.27 -1.79
CA ALA A 17 53.86 -3.65 -1.34
C ALA A 17 54.35 -3.73 0.12
N GLN A 18 53.47 -4.07 1.04
CA GLN A 18 53.83 -4.72 2.29
C GLN A 18 53.31 -6.15 2.26
N SER A 19 54.21 -7.12 2.36
CA SER A 19 53.86 -8.53 2.45
C SER A 19 53.50 -8.88 3.90
N GLY A 20 52.21 -9.27 4.13
CA GLY A 20 51.82 -9.84 5.41
C GLY A 20 50.84 -9.01 6.23
N ALA A 21 50.66 -9.44 7.48
CA ALA A 21 49.76 -8.81 8.47
C ALA A 21 50.31 -7.45 8.94
N GLY A 22 50.30 -6.46 8.05
CA GLY A 22 50.77 -5.09 8.33
C GLY A 22 49.67 -4.08 8.16
N SER A 23 49.88 -2.87 8.69
CA SER A 23 48.98 -1.74 8.54
C SER A 23 49.61 -0.66 7.68
N PHE A 24 48.78 0.00 6.84
CA PHE A 24 49.18 1.21 6.14
C PHE A 24 48.43 2.38 6.75
N LEU A 25 49.18 3.40 7.17
CA LEU A 25 48.62 4.63 7.74
C LEU A 25 48.89 5.81 6.81
N SER A 26 47.83 6.45 6.37
CA SER A 26 47.83 7.74 5.68
C SER A 26 47.28 8.80 6.63
N ASP A 27 48.12 9.30 7.54
CA ASP A 27 47.67 10.14 8.64
C ASP A 27 47.51 11.62 8.25
N ASN A 28 48.44 12.12 7.44
CA ASN A 28 48.51 13.50 7.03
C ASN A 28 48.96 13.64 5.56
N GLY A 29 48.51 14.70 4.94
CA GLY A 29 48.99 15.06 3.61
C GLY A 29 48.06 14.66 2.47
N ARG A 30 48.47 15.08 1.30
CA ARG A 30 47.73 14.91 0.06
C ARG A 30 48.30 13.76 -0.75
N ASN A 31 47.50 12.74 -0.96
CA ASN A 31 47.80 11.64 -1.88
C ASN A 31 47.05 11.91 -3.19
N ILE A 32 47.82 12.05 -4.29
CA ILE A 32 47.23 12.34 -5.61
C ILE A 32 47.57 11.18 -6.53
N LEU A 33 46.53 10.60 -7.13
CA LEU A 33 46.63 9.64 -8.21
C LEU A 33 45.97 10.26 -9.44
N THR A 34 46.78 10.68 -10.40
CA THR A 34 46.28 11.35 -11.60
C THR A 34 45.67 10.36 -12.59
N GLU A 35 44.96 10.87 -13.58
CA GLU A 35 44.40 10.08 -14.69
C GLU A 35 45.47 9.17 -15.31
N ASN A 36 45.10 7.92 -15.60
CA ASN A 36 45.99 6.87 -16.12
C ASN A 36 47.09 6.38 -15.17
N GLN A 37 47.11 6.82 -13.92
CA GLN A 37 47.91 6.20 -12.89
C GLN A 37 47.19 5.04 -12.19
N PHE A 38 47.96 4.06 -11.79
CA PHE A 38 47.48 2.90 -11.05
C PHE A 38 48.30 2.75 -9.77
N ASP A 39 47.60 2.45 -8.66
CA ASP A 39 48.23 2.07 -7.39
C ASP A 39 47.51 0.85 -6.81
N ALA A 40 48.19 0.10 -5.95
CA ALA A 40 47.60 -1.04 -5.26
C ALA A 40 48.11 -1.17 -3.82
N ILE A 41 47.20 -1.42 -2.88
CA ILE A 41 47.50 -1.54 -1.44
C ILE A 41 47.21 -2.95 -0.98
N TYR A 42 48.26 -3.60 -0.43
CA TYR A 42 48.25 -4.99 0.01
C TYR A 42 48.56 -5.05 1.49
N VAL A 43 47.60 -4.70 2.34
CA VAL A 43 47.80 -4.69 3.82
C VAL A 43 46.60 -5.28 4.53
N GLU A 44 46.78 -5.75 5.75
CA GLU A 44 45.67 -6.23 6.55
C GLU A 44 44.70 -5.08 6.91
N SER A 45 45.25 -3.92 7.31
CA SER A 45 44.48 -2.77 7.74
C SER A 45 44.96 -1.48 7.08
N LEU A 46 44.06 -0.75 6.47
CA LEU A 46 44.26 0.56 5.89
C LEU A 46 43.62 1.62 6.82
N PHE A 47 44.42 2.58 7.27
CA PHE A 47 43.95 3.72 8.07
C PHE A 47 44.14 5.02 7.31
N ILE A 48 43.05 5.76 7.11
CA ILE A 48 43.02 7.09 6.48
C ILE A 48 42.72 8.11 7.57
N GLY A 49 43.75 8.83 8.01
CA GLY A 49 43.71 9.69 9.18
C GLY A 49 42.95 11.02 8.96
N PRO A 50 42.78 11.79 10.05
CA PRO A 50 41.86 12.94 10.07
C PRO A 50 42.28 14.10 9.14
N ASN A 51 43.56 14.23 8.80
CA ASN A 51 44.10 15.27 7.92
C ASN A 51 44.47 14.72 6.53
N ALA A 52 44.12 13.48 6.23
CA ALA A 52 44.40 12.90 4.92
C ALA A 52 43.46 13.44 3.84
N GLU A 53 44.03 13.80 2.70
CA GLU A 53 43.31 14.15 1.49
C GLU A 53 43.74 13.22 0.34
N TRP A 54 42.84 12.39 -0.10
CA TRP A 54 43.04 11.50 -1.25
C TRP A 54 42.32 12.03 -2.48
N VAL A 55 43.07 12.31 -3.55
CA VAL A 55 42.53 12.72 -4.84
C VAL A 55 42.84 11.62 -5.84
N ILE A 56 41.83 10.85 -6.20
CA ILE A 56 41.94 9.64 -7.01
C ILE A 56 41.28 9.90 -8.36
N ASP A 57 42.06 10.33 -9.35
CA ASP A 57 41.60 10.47 -10.73
C ASP A 57 41.98 9.26 -11.58
N GLY A 58 42.91 8.42 -11.09
CA GLY A 58 43.29 7.11 -11.64
C GLY A 58 42.56 5.95 -10.99
N GLN A 59 43.26 4.81 -10.90
CA GLN A 59 42.74 3.58 -10.29
C GLN A 59 43.56 3.17 -9.07
N ILE A 60 42.89 2.82 -7.99
CA ILE A 60 43.52 2.20 -6.82
C ILE A 60 42.83 0.87 -6.49
N ASP A 61 43.65 -0.18 -6.33
CA ASP A 61 43.23 -1.53 -5.98
C ASP A 61 43.53 -1.81 -4.52
N LEU A 62 42.50 -2.17 -3.74
CA LEU A 62 42.63 -2.46 -2.32
C LEU A 62 42.41 -3.94 -2.07
N TYR A 63 43.49 -4.62 -1.59
CA TYR A 63 43.48 -5.99 -1.12
C TYR A 63 43.63 -5.95 0.42
N VAL A 64 42.55 -5.54 1.11
CA VAL A 64 42.60 -5.21 2.53
C VAL A 64 41.46 -5.87 3.30
N LYS A 65 41.70 -6.25 4.56
CA LYS A 65 40.67 -6.80 5.45
C LYS A 65 39.89 -5.70 6.17
N ASN A 66 40.59 -4.63 6.58
CA ASN A 66 40.02 -3.57 7.38
C ASN A 66 40.34 -2.21 6.74
N ILE A 67 39.35 -1.36 6.63
CA ILE A 67 39.47 0.03 6.18
C ILE A 67 38.87 0.91 7.27
N TRP A 68 39.70 1.78 7.86
CA TRP A 68 39.27 2.80 8.81
C TRP A 68 39.51 4.16 8.22
N ILE A 69 38.48 5.01 8.21
CA ILE A 69 38.50 6.36 7.62
C ILE A 69 38.07 7.36 8.70
N ALA A 70 38.96 8.28 9.03
CA ALA A 70 38.62 9.34 9.99
C ALA A 70 37.43 10.18 9.50
N PRO A 71 36.57 10.70 10.39
CA PRO A 71 35.38 11.46 10.01
C PRO A 71 35.69 12.71 9.17
N THR A 72 36.90 13.28 9.34
CA THR A 72 37.35 14.49 8.66
C THR A 72 38.22 14.24 7.43
N ALA A 73 38.60 13.01 7.18
CA ALA A 73 39.36 12.61 5.98
C ALA A 73 38.58 12.99 4.71
N LYS A 74 39.31 13.36 3.66
CA LYS A 74 38.72 13.73 2.37
C LYS A 74 39.17 12.73 1.30
N ILE A 75 38.22 12.09 0.64
CA ILE A 75 38.49 11.16 -0.46
C ILE A 75 37.65 11.61 -1.64
N SER A 76 38.30 12.02 -2.74
CA SER A 76 37.62 12.56 -3.92
C SER A 76 38.37 12.19 -5.20
N GLY A 77 37.73 12.42 -6.33
CA GLY A 77 38.36 12.23 -7.65
C GLY A 77 37.43 11.65 -8.70
N SER A 78 37.85 11.68 -9.95
CA SER A 78 37.11 11.15 -11.09
C SER A 78 37.38 9.66 -11.36
N GLY A 79 38.35 9.08 -10.68
CA GLY A 79 38.81 7.70 -10.86
C GLY A 79 38.00 6.66 -10.12
N VAL A 80 38.66 5.57 -9.68
CA VAL A 80 38.00 4.41 -9.11
C VAL A 80 38.82 3.77 -7.99
N ILE A 81 38.13 3.31 -6.95
CA ILE A 81 38.65 2.43 -5.90
C ILE A 81 38.05 1.04 -6.14
N ASN A 82 38.87 0.03 -6.43
CA ASN A 82 38.47 -1.36 -6.51
C ASN A 82 38.75 -2.04 -5.17
N ILE A 83 37.77 -2.68 -4.55
CA ILE A 83 37.90 -3.44 -3.34
C ILE A 83 37.83 -4.93 -3.67
N HIS A 84 38.97 -5.61 -3.58
CA HIS A 84 39.14 -7.01 -3.92
C HIS A 84 39.00 -7.91 -2.70
N ASN A 85 38.67 -9.19 -2.92
CA ASN A 85 38.77 -10.19 -1.89
C ASN A 85 40.24 -10.29 -1.42
N PRO A 86 40.53 -10.16 -0.10
CA PRO A 86 41.87 -10.22 0.43
C PRO A 86 42.64 -11.48 0.04
N ARG A 87 41.96 -12.62 -0.17
CA ARG A 87 42.58 -13.88 -0.65
C ARG A 87 43.25 -13.72 -2.01
N THR A 88 42.74 -12.86 -2.85
CA THR A 88 43.30 -12.65 -4.20
C THR A 88 44.55 -11.76 -4.20
N ASN A 89 45.08 -11.42 -3.01
CA ASN A 89 46.33 -10.70 -2.86
C ASN A 89 47.48 -11.50 -3.49
N PRO A 90 48.16 -10.98 -4.52
CA PRO A 90 49.21 -11.74 -5.22
C PRO A 90 50.52 -11.91 -4.43
N PHE A 91 50.69 -11.20 -3.32
CA PHE A 91 51.91 -11.17 -2.54
C PHE A 91 51.80 -11.92 -1.20
N TYR A 92 50.59 -12.37 -0.82
CA TYR A 92 50.36 -13.07 0.44
C TYR A 92 49.30 -14.15 0.33
N ASP A 93 49.73 -15.37 0.20
CA ASP A 93 48.93 -16.57 -0.07
C ASP A 93 48.22 -17.18 1.16
N LYS A 94 48.49 -16.64 2.36
CA LYS A 94 47.93 -17.19 3.62
C LYS A 94 46.59 -16.56 4.00
N TRP A 95 46.10 -15.58 3.26
CA TRP A 95 44.80 -15.04 3.52
C TRP A 95 43.69 -15.93 2.93
N THR A 96 42.72 -16.23 3.77
CA THR A 96 41.55 -17.01 3.40
C THR A 96 40.47 -16.09 2.83
N ASP A 97 39.45 -16.70 2.25
CA ASP A 97 38.21 -15.99 1.87
C ASP A 97 37.64 -15.24 3.07
N GLN A 98 37.44 -13.96 2.92
CA GLN A 98 36.88 -13.11 3.96
C GLN A 98 36.35 -11.79 3.43
N PRO A 99 35.39 -11.18 4.15
CA PRO A 99 34.89 -9.85 3.79
C PRO A 99 35.95 -8.77 3.98
N THR A 100 35.72 -7.63 3.36
CA THR A 100 36.36 -6.38 3.74
C THR A 100 35.47 -5.65 4.75
N TYR A 101 36.03 -5.30 5.90
CA TYR A 101 35.35 -4.47 6.90
C TYR A 101 35.70 -3.00 6.68
N ILE A 102 34.68 -2.12 6.76
CA ILE A 102 34.89 -0.68 6.65
C ILE A 102 34.25 0.05 7.82
N ASP A 103 35.02 0.95 8.41
CA ASP A 103 34.59 1.94 9.38
C ASP A 103 34.84 3.33 8.78
N ALA A 104 33.78 3.98 8.31
CA ALA A 104 33.86 5.33 7.77
C ALA A 104 33.50 6.40 8.80
N ASN A 105 33.34 6.02 10.07
CA ASN A 105 33.12 6.90 11.23
C ASN A 105 31.99 7.92 11.05
N ASN A 106 30.97 7.62 10.23
CA ASN A 106 29.89 8.55 9.89
C ASN A 106 30.42 9.93 9.40
N GLY A 107 31.56 9.90 8.73
CA GLY A 107 32.31 11.08 8.34
C GLY A 107 31.83 11.76 7.08
N ASN A 108 32.80 12.34 6.36
CA ASN A 108 32.57 12.99 5.07
C ASN A 108 32.10 11.96 4.01
N TYR A 109 31.44 12.47 2.96
CA TYR A 109 31.15 11.67 1.78
C TYR A 109 32.46 11.28 1.06
N ILE A 110 32.54 10.01 0.68
CA ILE A 110 33.57 9.54 -0.26
C ILE A 110 33.11 9.92 -1.67
N ASP A 111 33.83 10.83 -2.30
CA ASP A 111 33.51 11.39 -3.62
C ASP A 111 34.37 10.75 -4.73
N VAL A 112 34.41 9.44 -4.75
CA VAL A 112 35.04 8.63 -5.78
C VAL A 112 34.20 7.36 -6.02
N ARG A 113 34.22 6.85 -7.25
CA ARG A 113 33.51 5.60 -7.56
C ARG A 113 34.17 4.41 -6.86
N ILE A 114 33.37 3.57 -6.23
CA ILE A 114 33.82 2.30 -5.65
C ILE A 114 33.34 1.15 -6.53
N VAL A 115 34.22 0.18 -6.79
CA VAL A 115 33.90 -1.10 -7.43
C VAL A 115 34.16 -2.21 -6.43
N LEU A 116 33.11 -2.89 -6.01
CA LEU A 116 33.22 -4.01 -5.07
C LEU A 116 33.41 -5.31 -5.84
N MET A 117 34.59 -5.89 -5.72
CA MET A 117 35.03 -7.14 -6.34
C MET A 117 35.31 -8.22 -5.31
N ASN A 118 34.94 -8.00 -4.04
CA ASN A 118 35.00 -8.98 -2.98
C ASN A 118 33.69 -9.78 -2.94
N ASP A 119 33.78 -11.07 -3.23
CA ASP A 119 32.64 -12.02 -3.23
C ASP A 119 32.15 -12.39 -1.81
N ASN A 120 32.85 -11.98 -0.77
CA ASN A 120 32.39 -12.02 0.63
C ASN A 120 31.86 -10.65 1.12
N GLY A 121 31.77 -9.67 0.23
CA GLY A 121 31.14 -8.38 0.47
C GLY A 121 31.95 -7.35 1.26
N LEU A 122 31.31 -6.20 1.46
CA LEU A 122 31.78 -5.06 2.25
C LEU A 122 30.91 -4.91 3.50
N HIS A 123 31.49 -5.07 4.68
CA HIS A 123 30.79 -5.04 5.96
C HIS A 123 31.05 -3.74 6.70
N LEU A 124 29.99 -2.97 6.98
CA LEU A 124 30.09 -1.81 7.86
C LEU A 124 30.30 -2.31 9.29
N LYS A 125 31.41 -1.92 9.91
CA LYS A 125 31.80 -2.43 11.23
C LYS A 125 32.62 -1.41 11.96
N ASP A 126 32.25 -1.10 13.20
CA ASP A 126 33.08 -0.34 14.12
C ASP A 126 34.35 -1.12 14.39
N ILE A 127 35.48 -0.57 13.99
CA ILE A 127 36.84 -1.12 14.19
C ILE A 127 37.67 -0.27 15.17
N SER A 128 37.01 0.62 15.92
CA SER A 128 37.64 1.35 17.02
C SER A 128 38.18 0.41 18.08
N GLY A 129 39.36 0.70 18.60
CA GLY A 129 40.05 -0.14 19.60
C GLY A 129 41.15 -1.04 19.05
N ARG A 130 41.43 -1.02 17.76
CA ARG A 130 42.66 -1.57 17.18
C ARG A 130 43.68 -0.45 17.02
N ASP A 131 44.98 -0.78 16.92
CA ASP A 131 46.23 -0.02 16.93
C ASP A 131 46.22 1.49 16.58
N TYR A 132 45.16 2.03 16.00
CA TYR A 132 44.94 3.46 15.82
C TYR A 132 44.02 3.98 16.92
N GLN A 133 44.65 4.37 18.04
CA GLN A 133 43.93 4.95 19.18
C GLN A 133 43.82 6.48 19.03
N ASP A 134 42.88 6.95 18.24
CA ASP A 134 42.43 8.33 18.37
C ASP A 134 41.25 8.36 19.35
N ASN A 135 41.54 8.66 20.63
CA ASN A 135 40.52 8.84 21.67
C ASN A 135 39.58 9.99 21.40
N SER A 136 39.77 10.76 20.30
CA SER A 136 38.90 11.86 19.87
C SER A 136 37.64 11.37 19.17
N TYR A 137 37.56 10.09 18.78
CA TYR A 137 36.40 9.50 18.09
C TYR A 137 35.80 8.38 18.92
N PRO A 138 35.02 8.68 19.97
CA PRO A 138 34.37 7.68 20.78
C PRO A 138 33.35 6.90 19.94
N THR A 139 33.24 5.60 20.23
CA THR A 139 32.18 4.75 19.66
C THR A 139 30.81 5.39 19.86
N LYS A 140 30.11 5.64 18.78
CA LYS A 140 28.75 6.17 18.78
C LYS A 140 27.83 5.14 18.14
N GLU A 141 26.56 5.24 18.46
CA GLU A 141 25.55 4.56 17.67
C GLU A 141 25.77 4.85 16.18
N LYS A 142 25.78 3.80 15.34
CA LYS A 142 26.08 3.89 13.90
C LYS A 142 27.46 4.48 13.57
N ALA A 143 28.46 4.20 14.40
CA ALA A 143 29.82 4.73 14.24
C ALA A 143 30.41 4.42 12.87
N ALA A 144 30.20 3.22 12.34
CA ALA A 144 30.75 2.78 11.05
C ALA A 144 29.91 3.20 9.82
N ALA A 145 28.99 4.16 9.95
CA ALA A 145 28.16 4.61 8.83
C ALA A 145 29.02 5.11 7.65
N LEU A 146 28.68 4.65 6.44
CA LEU A 146 29.34 4.95 5.17
C LEU A 146 28.52 5.94 4.36
N LYS A 147 29.17 6.94 3.77
CA LYS A 147 28.50 7.94 2.90
C LYS A 147 29.22 8.03 1.55
N LEU A 148 28.47 7.93 0.46
CA LEU A 148 28.98 8.04 -0.89
C LEU A 148 28.28 9.14 -1.67
N SER A 149 29.04 9.99 -2.39
CA SER A 149 28.49 10.95 -3.35
C SER A 149 28.58 10.47 -4.80
N LYS A 150 29.29 9.35 -5.06
CA LYS A 150 29.37 8.67 -6.35
C LYS A 150 28.91 7.22 -6.26
N ALA A 151 28.89 6.53 -7.39
CA ALA A 151 28.38 5.19 -7.49
C ALA A 151 29.24 4.16 -6.75
N ILE A 152 28.56 3.15 -6.19
CA ILE A 152 29.16 1.85 -5.87
C ILE A 152 28.68 0.81 -6.87
N ASP A 153 29.61 0.06 -7.44
CA ASP A 153 29.38 -0.97 -8.45
C ASP A 153 29.61 -2.35 -7.86
N LEU A 154 28.55 -3.12 -7.71
CA LEU A 154 28.58 -4.48 -7.16
C LEU A 154 28.93 -5.46 -8.29
N ARG A 155 30.24 -5.70 -8.51
CA ARG A 155 30.74 -6.28 -9.76
C ARG A 155 30.65 -7.81 -9.83
N VAL A 156 30.80 -8.51 -8.73
CA VAL A 156 30.83 -9.98 -8.67
C VAL A 156 29.68 -10.49 -7.80
N ASN A 157 29.25 -11.73 -7.99
CA ASN A 157 28.25 -12.34 -7.12
C ASN A 157 28.82 -12.46 -5.69
N GLY A 158 27.98 -12.19 -4.69
CA GLY A 158 28.43 -12.07 -3.30
C GLY A 158 29.00 -10.69 -2.93
N ALA A 159 29.19 -9.77 -3.89
CA ALA A 159 29.59 -8.39 -3.61
C ALA A 159 28.44 -7.62 -2.96
N ASN A 160 28.06 -8.03 -1.77
CA ASN A 160 27.00 -7.40 -0.96
C ASN A 160 27.57 -6.30 -0.07
N VAL A 161 26.72 -5.32 0.31
CA VAL A 161 27.06 -4.35 1.36
C VAL A 161 26.25 -4.69 2.61
N PHE A 162 26.93 -5.16 3.66
CA PHE A 162 26.31 -5.55 4.92
C PHE A 162 26.28 -4.38 5.90
N LEU A 163 25.09 -3.99 6.33
CA LEU A 163 24.90 -2.80 7.18
C LEU A 163 25.35 -3.05 8.63
N ASN A 164 25.15 -4.25 9.17
CA ASN A 164 25.49 -4.61 10.55
C ASN A 164 25.02 -3.57 11.58
N GLY A 165 23.79 -3.05 11.41
CA GLY A 165 23.21 -2.03 12.27
C GLY A 165 23.65 -0.59 11.98
N ASN A 166 24.54 -0.36 11.02
CA ASN A 166 25.01 0.96 10.60
C ASN A 166 24.23 1.48 9.37
N ASP A 167 24.35 2.78 9.11
CA ASP A 167 23.70 3.41 7.97
C ASP A 167 24.62 3.46 6.75
N PHE A 168 24.06 3.23 5.58
CA PHE A 168 24.72 3.44 4.29
C PHE A 168 24.00 4.55 3.52
N GLU A 169 24.63 5.71 3.43
CA GLU A 169 24.03 6.91 2.86
C GLU A 169 24.56 7.22 1.44
N LEU A 170 23.65 7.42 0.52
CA LEU A 170 23.89 7.82 -0.87
C LEU A 170 23.44 9.26 -1.08
N ASP A 171 24.36 10.11 -1.50
CA ASP A 171 24.04 11.48 -1.89
C ASP A 171 23.20 11.53 -3.17
N VAL A 172 22.76 12.70 -3.57
CA VAL A 172 21.82 12.94 -4.68
C VAL A 172 22.20 12.21 -5.97
N ASN A 173 23.48 12.27 -6.38
CA ASN A 173 23.95 11.65 -7.62
C ASN A 173 24.48 10.21 -7.45
N ALA A 174 24.62 9.73 -6.22
CA ALA A 174 25.14 8.42 -5.93
C ALA A 174 24.14 7.31 -6.32
N GLN A 175 24.66 6.21 -6.84
CA GLN A 175 23.88 5.07 -7.31
C GLN A 175 24.53 3.75 -6.87
N ILE A 176 23.72 2.71 -6.76
CA ILE A 176 24.20 1.32 -6.65
C ILE A 176 24.03 0.69 -8.03
N LEU A 177 25.11 0.21 -8.60
CA LEU A 177 25.12 -0.38 -9.94
C LEU A 177 25.25 -1.90 -9.87
N ASN A 178 24.71 -2.59 -10.88
CA ASN A 178 24.80 -4.04 -11.03
C ASN A 178 24.22 -4.86 -9.86
N TYR A 179 23.28 -4.28 -9.10
CA TYR A 179 22.57 -5.03 -8.06
C TYR A 179 21.72 -6.17 -8.63
N SER A 180 21.55 -7.23 -7.84
CA SER A 180 20.73 -8.40 -8.17
C SER A 180 20.38 -9.16 -6.88
N ASN A 181 19.72 -10.31 -6.99
CA ASN A 181 19.50 -11.21 -5.86
C ASN A 181 20.81 -11.74 -5.20
N GLN A 182 21.94 -11.68 -5.89
CA GLN A 182 23.25 -12.07 -5.38
C GLN A 182 24.16 -10.88 -5.06
N ARG A 183 23.68 -9.65 -5.22
CA ARG A 183 24.42 -8.40 -5.09
C ARG A 183 23.50 -7.31 -4.60
N LEU A 184 23.42 -7.11 -3.31
CA LEU A 184 22.43 -6.22 -2.68
C LEU A 184 22.99 -5.58 -1.42
N VAL A 185 22.21 -4.72 -0.80
CA VAL A 185 22.47 -4.18 0.52
C VAL A 185 21.77 -5.03 1.56
N VAL A 186 22.52 -5.71 2.39
CA VAL A 186 22.03 -6.65 3.41
C VAL A 186 21.81 -5.91 4.73
N THR A 187 20.58 -5.92 5.23
CA THR A 187 20.20 -5.26 6.49
C THR A 187 20.54 -6.10 7.73
N ASN A 188 20.97 -7.36 7.53
CA ASN A 188 21.29 -8.33 8.58
C ASN A 188 20.09 -8.64 9.49
N ASN A 189 18.88 -8.63 8.91
CA ASN A 189 17.63 -8.83 9.63
C ASN A 189 17.48 -7.92 10.86
N SER A 190 17.93 -6.66 10.74
CA SER A 190 18.00 -5.68 11.82
C SER A 190 17.21 -4.41 11.48
N VAL A 191 16.52 -3.88 12.47
CA VAL A 191 15.78 -2.62 12.37
C VAL A 191 16.66 -1.38 12.53
N SER A 192 17.93 -1.54 12.90
CA SER A 192 18.77 -0.40 13.28
C SER A 192 19.58 0.21 12.14
N GLY A 193 19.93 -0.56 11.11
CA GLY A 193 20.69 -0.07 9.95
C GLY A 193 19.80 0.24 8.75
N HIS A 194 20.11 1.30 8.01
CA HIS A 194 19.32 1.73 6.85
C HIS A 194 20.20 2.00 5.63
N LEU A 195 19.67 1.65 4.46
CA LEU A 195 20.10 2.26 3.21
C LEU A 195 19.37 3.60 3.07
N ILE A 196 20.15 4.68 2.88
CA ILE A 196 19.63 6.03 2.86
C ILE A 196 19.90 6.66 1.50
N LYS A 197 18.92 7.36 0.94
CA LYS A 197 19.05 8.11 -0.32
C LYS A 197 18.64 9.57 -0.15
N ASN A 198 19.51 10.47 -0.59
CA ASN A 198 19.18 11.88 -0.75
C ASN A 198 18.58 12.13 -2.14
N PHE A 199 17.48 12.84 -2.20
CA PHE A 199 16.80 13.24 -3.43
C PHE A 199 16.89 14.75 -3.63
N SER A 200 17.27 15.22 -4.83
CA SER A 200 17.22 16.65 -5.20
C SER A 200 15.82 17.06 -5.61
N ASP A 201 15.15 16.21 -6.39
CA ASP A 201 13.93 16.56 -7.08
C ASP A 201 12.78 15.63 -6.70
N ARG A 202 11.58 16.20 -6.64
CA ARG A 202 10.34 15.41 -6.55
C ARG A 202 10.19 14.55 -7.81
N ASN A 203 9.48 13.43 -7.69
CA ASN A 203 9.21 12.46 -8.75
C ASN A 203 10.48 11.75 -9.30
N SER A 204 11.64 11.97 -8.69
CA SER A 204 12.82 11.14 -8.96
C SER A 204 12.65 9.78 -8.28
N SER A 205 12.73 8.71 -9.06
CA SER A 205 12.58 7.35 -8.54
C SER A 205 13.94 6.73 -8.24
N PHE A 206 14.04 6.02 -7.12
CA PHE A 206 15.23 5.25 -6.76
C PHE A 206 14.84 3.86 -6.26
N VAL A 207 15.60 2.84 -6.72
CA VAL A 207 15.48 1.48 -6.21
C VAL A 207 16.45 1.30 -5.05
N PHE A 208 15.94 0.98 -3.89
CA PHE A 208 16.70 0.54 -2.72
C PHE A 208 16.88 -0.98 -2.83
N PRO A 209 18.02 -1.49 -3.30
CA PRO A 209 18.22 -2.91 -3.52
C PRO A 209 18.58 -3.62 -2.22
N VAL A 210 17.63 -3.69 -1.31
CA VAL A 210 17.81 -4.26 0.04
C VAL A 210 17.33 -5.70 0.14
N GLY A 211 17.82 -6.40 1.17
CA GLY A 211 17.33 -7.69 1.61
C GLY A 211 17.73 -7.93 3.06
N LYS A 212 17.02 -8.83 3.78
CA LYS A 212 17.36 -9.12 5.19
C LYS A 212 18.68 -9.91 5.31
N GLU A 213 18.98 -10.72 4.32
CA GLU A 213 20.16 -11.59 4.25
C GLU A 213 20.61 -11.76 2.79
N GLU A 214 21.68 -12.47 2.54
CA GLU A 214 22.12 -12.80 1.18
C GLU A 214 21.05 -13.60 0.43
N LEU A 215 20.94 -13.36 -0.86
CA LEU A 215 19.94 -13.96 -1.76
C LEU A 215 18.48 -13.54 -1.49
N ASP A 216 18.22 -12.81 -0.42
CA ASP A 216 16.90 -12.28 -0.10
C ASP A 216 16.69 -10.91 -0.73
N TYR A 217 16.56 -10.83 -2.05
CA TYR A 217 16.36 -9.57 -2.75
C TYR A 217 14.90 -9.07 -2.56
N THR A 218 14.73 -8.10 -1.69
CA THR A 218 13.43 -7.55 -1.26
C THR A 218 13.43 -6.01 -1.37
N PRO A 219 13.59 -5.48 -2.60
CA PRO A 219 13.81 -4.05 -2.81
C PRO A 219 12.54 -3.22 -2.63
N ALA A 220 12.78 -1.93 -2.37
CA ALA A 220 11.75 -0.89 -2.45
C ALA A 220 12.12 0.13 -3.53
N ARG A 221 11.21 0.40 -4.47
CA ARG A 221 11.33 1.54 -5.38
C ARG A 221 10.46 2.67 -4.84
N LEU A 222 11.06 3.81 -4.55
CA LEU A 222 10.38 4.93 -3.90
C LEU A 222 10.51 6.20 -4.74
N THR A 223 9.41 6.97 -4.80
CA THR A 223 9.34 8.23 -5.55
C THR A 223 8.74 9.32 -4.67
N PRO A 224 9.57 10.24 -4.10
CA PRO A 224 9.10 11.32 -3.24
C PRO A 224 8.30 12.36 -4.02
N SER A 225 7.30 12.97 -3.36
CA SER A 225 6.50 14.07 -3.92
C SER A 225 7.09 15.46 -3.67
N VAL A 226 8.19 15.56 -2.89
CA VAL A 226 8.82 16.82 -2.52
C VAL A 226 10.31 16.85 -2.86
N ASN A 227 10.80 18.04 -3.17
CA ASN A 227 12.22 18.26 -3.43
C ASN A 227 13.06 18.21 -2.14
N LYS A 228 14.35 17.88 -2.28
CA LYS A 228 15.35 17.88 -1.20
C LYS A 228 14.88 17.06 0.01
N SER A 229 14.71 15.78 -0.19
CA SER A 229 14.29 14.83 0.83
C SER A 229 15.34 13.74 1.05
N LYS A 230 15.38 13.19 2.25
CA LYS A 230 16.21 12.06 2.64
C LYS A 230 15.29 10.92 3.07
N VAL A 231 15.45 9.74 2.46
CA VAL A 231 14.62 8.56 2.69
C VAL A 231 15.47 7.43 3.22
N TYR A 232 14.98 6.76 4.24
CA TYR A 232 15.60 5.65 4.97
C TYR A 232 14.83 4.38 4.71
N VAL A 233 15.52 3.31 4.35
CA VAL A 233 14.91 2.00 4.07
C VAL A 233 15.71 0.89 4.75
N SER A 234 15.00 0.05 5.47
CA SER A 234 15.47 -1.24 5.97
C SER A 234 14.42 -2.31 5.71
N VAL A 235 14.79 -3.60 5.79
CA VAL A 235 13.88 -4.73 5.67
C VAL A 235 14.27 -5.82 6.66
N THR A 236 13.25 -6.41 7.29
CA THR A 236 13.40 -7.53 8.24
C THR A 236 12.31 -8.57 7.97
N ASP A 237 12.39 -9.73 8.62
CA ASP A 237 11.23 -10.63 8.74
C ASP A 237 10.27 -10.17 9.86
N TYR A 238 9.16 -10.87 9.99
CA TYR A 238 8.14 -10.55 10.99
C TYR A 238 8.71 -10.63 12.42
N LEU A 239 9.46 -11.69 12.72
CA LEU A 239 10.02 -11.89 14.06
C LEU A 239 10.99 -10.78 14.46
N ALA A 240 11.94 -10.44 13.59
CA ALA A 240 12.93 -9.40 13.88
C ALA A 240 12.34 -7.98 13.90
N SER A 241 11.23 -7.74 13.20
CA SER A 241 10.53 -6.46 13.22
C SER A 241 9.93 -6.15 14.59
N GLY A 242 9.57 -7.18 15.36
CA GLY A 242 8.82 -7.05 16.61
C GLY A 242 7.37 -6.57 16.43
N MET A 243 6.88 -6.52 15.18
CA MET A 243 5.53 -6.09 14.86
C MET A 243 4.52 -7.22 15.14
N GLN A 244 3.27 -6.85 15.45
CA GLN A 244 2.19 -7.80 15.68
C GLN A 244 1.34 -7.94 14.41
N PHE A 245 0.99 -9.18 14.08
CA PHE A 245 0.15 -9.52 12.94
C PHE A 245 -1.02 -10.38 13.41
N LYS A 246 -2.21 -10.13 12.84
CA LYS A 246 -3.41 -10.94 13.14
C LYS A 246 -3.32 -12.33 12.51
N ASP A 247 -2.82 -12.40 11.29
CA ASP A 247 -2.64 -13.62 10.54
C ASP A 247 -1.41 -13.49 9.62
N GLU A 248 -0.34 -14.20 9.95
CA GLU A 248 0.89 -14.20 9.16
C GLU A 248 0.77 -15.04 7.89
N THR A 249 -0.22 -15.96 7.83
CA THR A 249 -0.35 -16.88 6.70
C THR A 249 -0.75 -16.19 5.39
N ILE A 250 -1.47 -15.07 5.49
CA ILE A 250 -1.87 -14.22 4.36
C ILE A 250 -0.83 -13.14 4.02
N GLY A 251 0.28 -13.09 4.74
CA GLY A 251 1.39 -12.16 4.55
C GLY A 251 2.55 -12.79 3.79
N MET A 252 3.66 -12.07 3.67
CA MET A 252 4.86 -12.49 2.95
C MET A 252 6.14 -12.35 3.79
N ASP A 253 6.07 -12.54 5.08
CA ASP A 253 7.16 -12.56 6.07
C ASP A 253 8.30 -11.55 5.80
N ARG A 254 7.95 -10.35 5.38
CA ARG A 254 8.88 -9.22 5.24
C ARG A 254 8.20 -7.93 5.68
N VAL A 255 8.96 -7.15 6.43
CA VAL A 255 8.55 -5.81 6.88
C VAL A 255 9.60 -4.81 6.44
N TRP A 256 9.18 -3.81 5.68
CA TRP A 256 10.01 -2.65 5.38
C TRP A 256 9.82 -1.59 6.45
N SER A 257 10.93 -1.10 6.99
CA SER A 257 10.94 0.17 7.72
C SER A 257 11.29 1.28 6.73
N ILE A 258 10.34 2.16 6.45
CA ILE A 258 10.50 3.26 5.50
C ILE A 258 10.04 4.55 6.15
N TYR A 259 10.95 5.52 6.26
CA TYR A 259 10.65 6.85 6.76
C TYR A 259 11.51 7.91 6.07
N ALA A 260 11.21 9.17 6.34
CA ALA A 260 11.93 10.30 5.74
C ALA A 260 12.36 11.32 6.80
N ASP A 261 13.25 12.23 6.42
CA ASP A 261 13.67 13.36 7.27
C ASP A 261 12.54 14.35 7.54
N LYS A 262 11.52 14.35 6.68
CA LYS A 262 10.29 15.15 6.80
C LYS A 262 9.08 14.38 6.29
N GLY A 263 7.90 14.66 6.86
CA GLY A 263 6.64 14.07 6.41
C GLY A 263 6.34 14.46 4.96
N MET A 264 5.94 13.47 4.13
CA MET A 264 5.60 13.68 2.74
C MET A 264 4.78 12.52 2.19
N LYS A 265 4.13 12.72 1.05
CA LYS A 265 3.59 11.61 0.28
C LYS A 265 4.65 11.02 -0.64
N MET A 266 4.62 9.72 -0.82
CA MET A 266 5.49 9.00 -1.77
C MET A 266 4.73 7.89 -2.47
N ASP A 267 5.17 7.56 -3.68
CA ASP A 267 4.77 6.32 -4.35
C ASP A 267 5.73 5.20 -3.94
N TYR A 268 5.15 4.07 -3.53
CA TYR A 268 5.87 2.88 -3.11
C TYR A 268 5.65 1.75 -4.11
N THR A 269 6.73 1.17 -4.59
CA THR A 269 6.70 -0.15 -5.23
C THR A 269 7.54 -1.09 -4.39
N LEU A 270 6.88 -2.02 -3.70
CA LEU A 270 7.53 -3.02 -2.86
C LEU A 270 7.59 -4.35 -3.60
N ILE A 271 8.78 -4.93 -3.64
CA ILE A 271 9.08 -6.14 -4.40
C ILE A 271 9.61 -7.22 -3.44
N HIS A 272 9.21 -8.47 -3.63
CA HIS A 272 9.73 -9.59 -2.83
C HIS A 272 9.83 -10.86 -3.66
N ASN A 273 10.60 -11.81 -3.18
CA ASN A 273 10.71 -13.15 -3.75
C ASN A 273 9.53 -14.01 -3.31
N LEU A 274 9.00 -14.83 -4.20
CA LEU A 274 7.86 -15.71 -3.92
C LEU A 274 8.12 -16.69 -2.78
N SER A 275 9.38 -16.98 -2.47
CA SER A 275 9.75 -17.87 -1.36
C SER A 275 9.42 -17.32 0.04
N SER A 276 9.14 -16.02 0.15
CA SER A 276 8.71 -15.39 1.41
C SER A 276 7.21 -15.41 1.63
N ASN A 277 6.42 -15.89 0.67
CA ASN A 277 4.96 -15.95 0.76
C ASN A 277 4.50 -16.89 1.87
N GLY A 278 3.54 -16.43 2.66
CA GLY A 278 2.78 -17.27 3.57
C GLY A 278 1.91 -18.26 2.81
N VAL A 279 1.45 -19.29 3.51
CA VAL A 279 0.72 -20.42 2.88
C VAL A 279 -0.62 -20.02 2.26
N ALA A 280 -1.22 -18.93 2.70
CA ALA A 280 -2.47 -18.38 2.19
C ALA A 280 -2.28 -17.05 1.43
N TYR A 281 -1.03 -16.66 1.16
CA TYR A 281 -0.74 -15.43 0.44
C TYR A 281 -1.01 -15.58 -1.06
N VAL A 282 -1.79 -14.65 -1.61
CA VAL A 282 -2.15 -14.63 -3.04
C VAL A 282 -1.78 -13.26 -3.62
N ASP A 283 -0.77 -13.20 -4.50
CA ASP A 283 -0.21 -11.96 -5.05
C ASP A 283 -1.23 -11.00 -5.67
N PRO A 284 -2.15 -11.44 -6.57
CA PRO A 284 -3.14 -10.55 -7.16
C PRO A 284 -4.08 -9.87 -6.16
N GLU A 285 -4.26 -10.46 -4.99
CA GLU A 285 -5.14 -9.95 -3.93
C GLU A 285 -4.38 -9.13 -2.88
N ALA A 286 -3.05 -9.20 -2.91
CA ALA A 286 -2.22 -8.57 -1.89
C ALA A 286 -2.19 -7.04 -2.02
N GLN A 287 -2.18 -6.39 -0.90
CA GLN A 287 -2.08 -4.93 -0.77
C GLN A 287 -0.84 -4.56 0.04
N ILE A 288 -0.24 -3.41 -0.30
CA ILE A 288 0.72 -2.77 0.59
C ILE A 288 -0.06 -2.18 1.76
N VAL A 289 0.23 -2.64 2.95
CA VAL A 289 -0.35 -2.15 4.20
C VAL A 289 0.69 -1.39 5.01
N GLN A 290 0.23 -0.37 5.72
CA GLN A 290 1.03 0.49 6.59
C GLN A 290 0.56 0.30 8.03
N ASP A 291 1.47 0.09 8.97
CA ASP A 291 1.12 0.10 10.38
C ASP A 291 0.75 1.51 10.83
N ALA A 292 -0.52 1.69 11.19
CA ALA A 292 -1.02 2.99 11.61
C ALA A 292 -0.79 3.24 13.08
N ASP A 293 -0.88 2.20 13.92
CA ASP A 293 -0.78 2.34 15.38
C ASP A 293 -0.60 0.97 16.07
N GLY A 294 0.65 0.49 16.14
CA GLY A 294 1.02 -0.66 16.97
C GLY A 294 0.36 -1.99 16.60
N GLY A 295 0.31 -2.33 15.32
CA GLY A 295 -0.27 -3.57 14.80
C GLY A 295 -1.64 -3.39 14.12
N ASN A 296 -2.11 -2.15 13.98
CA ASN A 296 -3.27 -1.83 13.15
C ASN A 296 -2.80 -1.51 11.72
N TRP A 297 -2.90 -2.49 10.84
CA TRP A 297 -2.43 -2.42 9.46
C TRP A 297 -3.52 -1.89 8.54
N ILE A 298 -3.27 -0.75 7.90
CA ILE A 298 -4.21 -0.10 6.98
C ILE A 298 -3.75 -0.31 5.53
N GLY A 299 -4.58 -0.97 4.74
CA GLY A 299 -4.43 -1.15 3.30
C GLY A 299 -5.09 -0.04 2.49
N ASN A 300 -4.80 -0.03 1.18
CA ASN A 300 -5.51 0.77 0.18
C ASN A 300 -5.24 0.20 -1.21
N VAL A 301 -5.92 0.71 -2.22
CA VAL A 301 -5.76 0.26 -3.61
C VAL A 301 -4.30 0.10 -4.00
N THR A 302 -3.95 -1.11 -4.37
CA THR A 302 -2.59 -1.51 -4.76
C THR A 302 -2.66 -2.14 -6.15
N VAL A 303 -1.72 -1.78 -7.02
CA VAL A 303 -1.60 -2.38 -8.35
C VAL A 303 -0.56 -3.49 -8.28
N PHE A 304 -0.96 -4.70 -8.66
CA PHE A 304 -0.08 -5.85 -8.76
C PHE A 304 0.48 -6.01 -10.18
N ASN A 305 1.75 -6.37 -10.29
CA ASN A 305 2.41 -6.80 -11.52
C ASN A 305 3.42 -7.91 -11.19
N GLU A 306 3.51 -8.90 -12.06
CA GLU A 306 4.63 -9.82 -12.04
C GLU A 306 5.80 -9.20 -12.79
N GLU A 307 7.00 -9.27 -12.22
CA GLU A 307 8.23 -8.81 -12.85
C GLU A 307 9.31 -9.89 -12.71
N THR A 308 10.10 -10.07 -13.77
CA THR A 308 11.33 -10.85 -13.65
C THR A 308 12.42 -9.92 -13.11
N GLY A 309 12.84 -10.19 -11.89
CA GLY A 309 13.88 -9.41 -11.24
C GLY A 309 15.28 -9.63 -11.81
N PRO A 310 16.26 -8.83 -11.37
CA PRO A 310 17.65 -9.03 -11.72
C PRO A 310 18.12 -10.45 -11.39
N GLY A 311 18.71 -11.14 -12.36
CA GLY A 311 19.13 -12.55 -12.22
C GLY A 311 18.07 -13.57 -12.62
N GLY A 312 16.92 -13.15 -13.20
CA GLY A 312 15.90 -14.05 -13.73
C GLY A 312 14.97 -14.65 -12.66
N VAL A 313 14.98 -14.14 -11.42
CA VAL A 313 14.11 -14.62 -10.35
C VAL A 313 12.72 -14.00 -10.48
N ALA A 314 11.68 -14.82 -10.44
CA ALA A 314 10.30 -14.36 -10.42
C ALA A 314 10.04 -13.54 -9.13
N GLN A 315 9.48 -12.36 -9.30
CA GLN A 315 9.23 -11.42 -8.21
C GLN A 315 7.81 -10.89 -8.25
N SER A 316 7.25 -10.72 -7.07
CA SER A 316 5.96 -10.09 -6.87
C SER A 316 6.15 -8.59 -6.64
N MET A 317 5.57 -7.77 -7.50
CA MET A 317 5.67 -6.31 -7.44
C MET A 317 4.31 -5.68 -7.14
N HIS A 318 4.23 -4.93 -6.06
CA HIS A 318 3.03 -4.18 -5.68
C HIS A 318 3.34 -2.69 -5.63
N THR A 319 2.47 -1.89 -6.24
CA THR A 319 2.58 -0.42 -6.24
C THR A 319 1.38 0.22 -5.59
N ARG A 320 1.63 1.06 -4.59
CA ARG A 320 0.65 1.94 -3.94
C ARG A 320 1.13 3.38 -4.01
N LYS A 321 0.28 4.27 -4.47
CA LYS A 321 0.60 5.70 -4.65
C LYS A 321 0.17 6.54 -3.46
N ASP A 322 0.78 7.71 -3.34
CA ASP A 322 0.42 8.75 -2.38
C ASP A 322 0.42 8.30 -0.92
N ILE A 323 1.30 7.34 -0.56
CA ILE A 323 1.43 6.89 0.83
C ILE A 323 2.01 8.02 1.69
N GLU A 324 1.35 8.29 2.81
CA GLU A 324 1.84 9.23 3.82
C GLU A 324 3.07 8.66 4.52
N THR A 325 4.24 9.17 4.17
CA THR A 325 5.51 8.76 4.75
C THR A 325 5.84 9.65 5.95
N ARG A 326 6.06 9.03 7.10
CA ARG A 326 6.30 9.73 8.36
C ARG A 326 7.78 9.87 8.66
N THR A 327 8.10 10.66 9.70
CA THR A 327 9.46 10.82 10.21
C THR A 327 9.75 9.79 11.29
N ALA A 328 11.02 9.46 11.52
CA ALA A 328 11.45 8.53 12.58
C ALA A 328 11.02 8.92 13.99
N LYS A 329 10.58 10.17 14.21
CA LYS A 329 10.11 10.63 15.52
C LYS A 329 8.73 10.06 15.89
N THR A 330 7.98 9.61 14.92
CA THR A 330 6.70 8.91 15.10
C THR A 330 6.88 7.51 14.54
N LEU A 331 7.24 6.53 15.35
CA LEU A 331 7.45 5.13 14.92
C LEU A 331 6.21 4.53 14.26
N SER A 332 5.02 4.94 14.68
CA SER A 332 3.75 4.63 14.01
C SER A 332 3.74 5.14 12.57
N GLY A 333 3.38 4.26 11.63
CA GLY A 333 3.29 4.58 10.20
C GLY A 333 4.60 4.56 9.42
N THR A 334 5.68 4.01 9.99
CA THR A 334 6.97 3.81 9.29
C THR A 334 7.20 2.36 8.86
N TRP A 335 6.28 1.46 9.21
CA TRP A 335 6.36 0.05 8.91
C TRP A 335 5.38 -0.34 7.82
N PHE A 336 5.84 -1.14 6.88
CA PHE A 336 5.08 -1.58 5.71
C PHE A 336 5.28 -3.08 5.48
N THR A 337 4.22 -3.76 5.09
CA THR A 337 4.27 -5.14 4.62
C THR A 337 3.23 -5.35 3.52
N LYS A 338 3.02 -6.59 3.09
CA LYS A 338 1.95 -6.94 2.16
C LYS A 338 1.11 -8.07 2.75
N PHE A 339 -0.21 -7.90 2.67
CA PHE A 339 -1.15 -8.97 2.97
C PHE A 339 -2.04 -9.21 1.75
N ALA A 340 -2.32 -10.48 1.47
CA ALA A 340 -3.38 -10.90 0.57
C ALA A 340 -4.72 -10.65 1.26
N ASN A 341 -5.09 -9.39 1.36
CA ASN A 341 -6.28 -8.94 2.08
C ASN A 341 -7.17 -8.21 1.08
N ALA A 342 -7.89 -8.99 0.26
CA ALA A 342 -8.91 -8.44 -0.62
C ALA A 342 -10.07 -7.93 0.23
N PRO A 343 -10.54 -6.69 0.00
CA PRO A 343 -11.75 -6.20 0.64
C PRO A 343 -12.95 -7.07 0.26
N PRO A 344 -14.02 -7.07 1.05
CA PRO A 344 -15.26 -7.68 0.65
C PRO A 344 -15.75 -7.02 -0.65
N LYS A 345 -16.55 -7.73 -1.41
CA LYS A 345 -17.21 -7.20 -2.61
C LYS A 345 -18.68 -7.02 -2.32
N ALA A 346 -19.09 -5.79 -2.05
CA ALA A 346 -20.49 -5.45 -1.97
C ALA A 346 -21.12 -5.41 -3.38
N VAL A 347 -22.33 -5.93 -3.51
CA VAL A 347 -23.07 -6.06 -4.77
C VAL A 347 -24.41 -5.36 -4.63
N ASP A 348 -24.80 -4.61 -5.66
CA ASP A 348 -26.06 -3.88 -5.65
C ASP A 348 -27.27 -4.78 -5.42
N ASP A 349 -28.21 -4.30 -4.59
CA ASP A 349 -29.43 -4.98 -4.21
C ASP A 349 -30.65 -4.38 -4.87
N TYR A 350 -31.66 -5.22 -5.11
CA TYR A 350 -32.93 -4.83 -5.70
C TYR A 350 -34.08 -5.38 -4.88
N ALA A 351 -34.95 -4.51 -4.41
CA ALA A 351 -36.11 -4.89 -3.63
C ALA A 351 -37.39 -4.30 -4.22
N THR A 352 -38.48 -5.03 -4.12
CA THR A 352 -39.82 -4.55 -4.44
C THR A 352 -40.71 -4.71 -3.23
N LEU A 353 -41.50 -3.70 -2.94
CA LEU A 353 -42.49 -3.72 -1.85
C LEU A 353 -43.80 -3.11 -2.28
N GLU A 354 -44.86 -3.51 -1.57
CA GLU A 354 -46.21 -2.95 -1.77
C GLU A 354 -46.30 -1.55 -1.15
N PHE A 355 -47.16 -0.73 -1.74
CA PHE A 355 -47.48 0.60 -1.24
C PHE A 355 -47.78 0.61 0.26
N GLY A 356 -47.12 1.52 0.99
CA GLY A 356 -47.34 1.73 2.44
C GLY A 356 -46.84 0.59 3.33
N LYS A 357 -46.08 -0.36 2.81
CA LYS A 357 -45.42 -1.41 3.60
C LYS A 357 -43.95 -1.06 3.82
N GLU A 358 -43.35 -1.59 4.86
CA GLU A 358 -41.91 -1.64 5.04
C GLU A 358 -41.36 -2.96 4.48
N LYS A 359 -40.08 -2.96 4.13
CA LYS A 359 -39.37 -4.12 3.59
C LYS A 359 -38.05 -4.31 4.30
N GLU A 360 -37.84 -5.51 4.81
CA GLU A 360 -36.52 -5.98 5.23
C GLU A 360 -35.74 -6.45 4.00
N ILE A 361 -34.50 -5.95 3.87
CA ILE A 361 -33.57 -6.22 2.75
C ILE A 361 -32.31 -6.80 3.38
N ASN A 362 -32.01 -8.03 3.06
CA ASN A 362 -30.79 -8.71 3.51
C ASN A 362 -29.67 -8.40 2.52
N VAL A 363 -29.05 -7.25 2.67
CA VAL A 363 -28.01 -6.73 1.75
C VAL A 363 -26.75 -7.60 1.70
N LEU A 364 -26.51 -8.45 2.71
CA LEU A 364 -25.35 -9.34 2.75
C LEU A 364 -25.53 -10.64 1.95
N GLU A 365 -26.73 -10.92 1.40
CA GLU A 365 -27.04 -12.21 0.78
C GLU A 365 -26.27 -12.44 -0.53
N ASN A 366 -26.04 -11.36 -1.30
CA ASN A 366 -25.33 -11.37 -2.58
C ASN A 366 -23.88 -10.85 -2.47
N ASP A 367 -23.50 -10.35 -1.28
CA ASP A 367 -22.16 -9.86 -1.02
C ASP A 367 -21.15 -10.99 -0.88
N LEU A 368 -19.94 -10.79 -1.37
CA LEU A 368 -18.88 -11.77 -1.31
C LEU A 368 -17.83 -11.36 -0.28
N PRO A 369 -17.40 -12.27 0.60
CA PRO A 369 -16.26 -12.02 1.45
C PRO A 369 -15.01 -11.82 0.60
N GLY A 370 -14.10 -10.96 1.08
CA GLY A 370 -12.75 -10.85 0.58
C GLY A 370 -11.86 -11.95 1.16
N SER A 371 -10.70 -11.56 1.67
CA SER A 371 -9.79 -12.48 2.36
C SER A 371 -10.24 -12.84 3.78
N SER A 372 -11.25 -12.17 4.32
CA SER A 372 -11.85 -12.44 5.62
C SER A 372 -13.37 -12.34 5.58
N ALA A 373 -14.05 -12.88 6.59
CA ALA A 373 -15.49 -12.87 6.66
C ALA A 373 -16.05 -11.44 6.80
N ILE A 374 -17.22 -11.19 6.21
CA ILE A 374 -17.95 -9.95 6.41
C ILE A 374 -18.49 -9.92 7.84
N VAL A 375 -18.25 -8.84 8.56
CA VAL A 375 -18.81 -8.63 9.90
C VAL A 375 -20.29 -8.26 9.77
N THR A 376 -21.19 -9.17 10.11
CA THR A 376 -22.65 -8.98 9.93
C THR A 376 -23.16 -7.65 10.49
N ASN A 377 -22.70 -7.23 11.65
CA ASN A 377 -23.12 -5.98 12.29
C ASN A 377 -22.35 -4.74 11.80
N SER A 378 -21.55 -4.86 10.76
CA SER A 378 -20.81 -3.72 10.16
C SER A 378 -21.63 -2.91 9.18
N VAL A 379 -22.78 -3.42 8.75
CA VAL A 379 -23.64 -2.73 7.77
C VAL A 379 -24.01 -1.34 8.28
N THR A 380 -23.66 -0.31 7.49
CA THR A 380 -24.01 1.10 7.75
C THR A 380 -24.56 1.75 6.50
N VAL A 381 -25.49 2.69 6.66
CA VAL A 381 -26.02 3.46 5.52
C VAL A 381 -25.21 4.73 5.40
N VAL A 382 -24.52 4.89 4.25
CA VAL A 382 -23.62 6.03 3.99
C VAL A 382 -24.27 7.13 3.16
N LEU A 383 -25.28 6.78 2.34
CA LEU A 383 -26.13 7.73 1.63
C LEU A 383 -27.60 7.34 1.86
N PRO A 384 -28.38 8.14 2.60
CA PRO A 384 -29.78 7.81 2.90
C PRO A 384 -30.68 7.95 1.65
N PRO A 385 -31.84 7.23 1.62
CA PRO A 385 -32.81 7.36 0.54
C PRO A 385 -33.49 8.74 0.54
N ALA A 386 -33.91 9.19 -0.64
CA ALA A 386 -34.60 10.47 -0.80
C ALA A 386 -36.09 10.40 -0.44
N ASN A 387 -36.73 9.24 -0.65
CA ASN A 387 -38.19 9.08 -0.55
C ASN A 387 -38.60 8.06 0.53
N GLY A 388 -37.75 7.81 1.50
CA GLY A 388 -38.01 6.89 2.59
C GLY A 388 -37.07 7.08 3.77
N THR A 389 -37.16 6.19 4.73
CA THR A 389 -36.24 6.10 5.87
C THR A 389 -35.70 4.67 5.97
N VAL A 390 -34.50 4.55 6.50
CA VAL A 390 -33.83 3.25 6.71
C VAL A 390 -33.39 3.08 8.14
N ARG A 391 -33.42 1.84 8.63
CA ARG A 391 -32.82 1.44 9.90
C ARG A 391 -32.11 0.11 9.73
N VAL A 392 -30.96 -0.06 10.38
CA VAL A 392 -30.18 -1.31 10.32
C VAL A 392 -30.47 -2.15 11.58
N ILE A 393 -30.79 -3.42 11.38
CA ILE A 393 -31.03 -4.38 12.47
C ILE A 393 -30.35 -5.70 12.09
N ASN A 394 -29.38 -6.13 12.92
CA ASN A 394 -28.67 -7.41 12.73
C ASN A 394 -28.10 -7.62 11.31
N GLY A 395 -27.56 -6.56 10.70
CA GLY A 395 -27.00 -6.62 9.36
C GLY A 395 -28.01 -6.51 8.20
N ALA A 396 -29.31 -6.54 8.46
CA ALA A 396 -30.34 -6.26 7.46
C ALA A 396 -30.76 -4.80 7.50
N ILE A 397 -31.19 -4.25 6.37
CA ILE A 397 -31.71 -2.88 6.26
C ILE A 397 -33.22 -2.93 6.09
N ILE A 398 -33.94 -2.24 6.96
CA ILE A 398 -35.39 -2.10 6.86
C ILE A 398 -35.67 -0.74 6.24
N TYR A 399 -36.24 -0.76 5.03
CA TYR A 399 -36.68 0.44 4.34
C TYR A 399 -38.17 0.70 4.58
N THR A 400 -38.50 1.95 4.90
CA THR A 400 -39.90 2.43 5.07
C THR A 400 -40.09 3.60 4.13
N PRO A 401 -40.98 3.49 3.11
CA PRO A 401 -41.25 4.59 2.19
C PRO A 401 -41.99 5.75 2.85
N ASN A 402 -41.74 6.95 2.37
CA ASN A 402 -42.53 8.11 2.78
C ASN A 402 -44.02 7.91 2.44
N PRO A 403 -44.94 8.48 3.22
CA PRO A 403 -46.38 8.39 2.92
C PRO A 403 -46.69 8.83 1.49
N GLY A 404 -47.37 7.99 0.74
CA GLY A 404 -47.78 8.26 -0.65
C GLY A 404 -46.73 8.06 -1.72
N PHE A 405 -45.52 7.65 -1.37
CA PHE A 405 -44.45 7.38 -2.37
C PHE A 405 -44.74 6.13 -3.16
N ILE A 406 -44.60 6.23 -4.48
CA ILE A 406 -44.62 5.17 -5.49
C ILE A 406 -43.48 5.45 -6.47
N GLY A 407 -42.73 4.44 -6.86
CA GLY A 407 -41.60 4.57 -7.78
C GLY A 407 -40.36 3.92 -7.21
N THR A 408 -39.19 4.21 -7.77
CA THR A 408 -37.92 3.69 -7.32
C THR A 408 -37.17 4.72 -6.48
N ASP A 409 -36.67 4.30 -5.34
CA ASP A 409 -35.75 5.05 -4.46
C ASP A 409 -34.43 4.32 -4.41
N GLU A 410 -33.36 5.02 -4.07
CA GLU A 410 -32.01 4.44 -3.95
C GLU A 410 -31.31 4.96 -2.69
N PHE A 411 -30.43 4.11 -2.13
CA PHE A 411 -29.54 4.49 -1.05
C PHE A 411 -28.25 3.65 -1.10
N GLU A 412 -27.18 4.09 -0.43
CA GLU A 412 -25.89 3.40 -0.42
C GLU A 412 -25.58 2.87 0.97
N TYR A 413 -25.09 1.64 1.02
CA TYR A 413 -24.58 1.03 2.26
C TYR A 413 -23.11 0.68 2.15
N GLU A 414 -22.45 0.52 3.31
CA GLU A 414 -21.08 0.08 3.47
C GLU A 414 -21.04 -1.13 4.39
N ILE A 415 -20.21 -2.10 4.03
CA ILE A 415 -19.87 -3.29 4.81
C ILE A 415 -18.40 -3.29 5.17
N THR A 416 -18.04 -3.96 6.26
CA THR A 416 -16.66 -4.11 6.72
C THR A 416 -16.38 -5.59 6.98
N ASP A 417 -15.18 -6.05 6.64
CA ASP A 417 -14.72 -7.40 6.96
C ASP A 417 -14.02 -7.46 8.34
N GLU A 418 -13.63 -8.66 8.79
CA GLU A 418 -12.93 -8.87 10.07
C GLU A 418 -11.56 -8.19 10.13
N ASN A 419 -10.96 -7.87 8.97
CA ASN A 419 -9.70 -7.15 8.85
C ASN A 419 -9.87 -5.62 8.78
N GLY A 420 -11.11 -5.12 8.81
CA GLY A 420 -11.42 -3.70 8.77
C GLY A 420 -11.44 -3.09 7.37
N LEU A 421 -11.40 -3.90 6.31
CA LEU A 421 -11.56 -3.42 4.93
C LEU A 421 -13.04 -3.25 4.60
N THR A 422 -13.36 -2.21 3.83
CA THR A 422 -14.73 -1.83 3.52
C THR A 422 -15.05 -1.95 2.04
N ALA A 423 -16.33 -2.16 1.74
CA ALA A 423 -16.91 -2.07 0.40
C ALA A 423 -18.28 -1.40 0.46
N LYS A 424 -18.69 -0.81 -0.66
CA LYS A 424 -19.98 -0.11 -0.78
C LYS A 424 -20.77 -0.64 -1.95
N ALA A 425 -22.10 -0.65 -1.79
CA ALA A 425 -23.02 -0.91 -2.87
C ALA A 425 -24.33 -0.13 -2.69
N ARG A 426 -25.19 -0.16 -3.70
CA ARG A 426 -26.46 0.52 -3.71
C ARG A 426 -27.61 -0.44 -3.53
N VAL A 427 -28.67 0.06 -2.92
CA VAL A 427 -29.95 -0.63 -2.84
C VAL A 427 -30.97 0.17 -3.65
N PHE A 428 -31.59 -0.49 -4.61
CA PHE A 428 -32.69 0.04 -5.41
C PHE A 428 -34.01 -0.55 -4.94
N VAL A 429 -34.90 0.32 -4.46
CA VAL A 429 -36.17 -0.11 -3.88
C VAL A 429 -37.31 0.40 -4.73
N THR A 430 -38.10 -0.52 -5.33
CA THR A 430 -39.27 -0.18 -6.09
C THR A 430 -40.52 -0.36 -5.25
N VAL A 431 -41.21 0.77 -4.96
CA VAL A 431 -42.51 0.77 -4.30
C VAL A 431 -43.58 0.65 -5.36
N ALA A 432 -44.18 -0.55 -5.45
CA ALA A 432 -45.24 -0.80 -6.40
C ALA A 432 -46.56 -0.12 -5.99
N PRO A 433 -47.35 0.39 -6.93
CA PRO A 433 -48.66 0.89 -6.62
C PRO A 433 -49.54 -0.24 -6.07
N ARG A 434 -50.37 0.09 -5.08
CA ARG A 434 -51.37 -0.87 -4.57
C ARG A 434 -52.36 -1.16 -5.68
N GLU A 435 -52.64 -2.46 -5.95
CA GLU A 435 -53.72 -2.83 -6.84
C GLU A 435 -55.08 -2.35 -6.25
N LEU A 436 -55.92 -1.73 -7.10
CA LEU A 436 -57.22 -1.36 -6.66
C LEU A 436 -58.10 -2.61 -6.52
N PHE A 437 -58.66 -2.81 -5.34
CA PHE A 437 -59.73 -3.76 -5.19
C PHE A 437 -61.05 -3.03 -5.41
N ILE A 438 -61.75 -3.40 -6.50
CA ILE A 438 -63.01 -2.80 -6.90
C ILE A 438 -64.10 -3.82 -6.60
N PRO A 439 -65.00 -3.54 -5.63
CA PRO A 439 -66.06 -4.47 -5.28
C PRO A 439 -67.05 -4.60 -6.43
N ASN A 440 -67.69 -5.74 -6.55
CA ASN A 440 -68.73 -5.99 -7.55
C ASN A 440 -70.18 -5.86 -7.01
N VAL A 441 -70.31 -5.53 -5.72
CA VAL A 441 -71.59 -5.30 -5.04
C VAL A 441 -71.40 -4.35 -3.87
N PHE A 442 -72.38 -3.49 -3.63
CA PHE A 442 -72.53 -2.78 -2.37
C PHE A 442 -74.03 -2.69 -1.98
N THR A 443 -74.31 -2.47 -0.67
CA THR A 443 -75.61 -2.65 -0.10
C THR A 443 -76.07 -1.41 0.67
N PRO A 444 -76.55 -0.33 0.00
CA PRO A 444 -76.97 0.90 0.63
C PRO A 444 -78.34 0.71 1.29
N ASN A 445 -78.42 -0.05 2.37
CA ASN A 445 -79.65 -0.41 3.09
C ASN A 445 -79.75 0.23 4.49
N GLY A 446 -78.74 1.02 4.89
CA GLY A 446 -78.75 1.74 6.18
C GLY A 446 -78.28 0.95 7.34
N ASP A 447 -77.66 -0.22 7.15
CA ASP A 447 -77.14 -1.05 8.25
C ASP A 447 -75.70 -0.67 8.69
N GLY A 448 -75.11 0.32 8.01
CA GLY A 448 -73.77 0.81 8.28
C GLY A 448 -72.63 -0.01 7.63
N LYS A 449 -72.97 -1.00 6.78
CA LYS A 449 -71.95 -1.83 6.07
C LYS A 449 -72.18 -1.76 4.57
N ASN A 450 -71.06 -1.57 3.80
CA ASN A 450 -71.12 -1.50 2.35
C ASN A 450 -72.15 -0.49 1.79
N GLU A 451 -72.36 0.62 2.51
CA GLU A 451 -73.35 1.65 2.14
C GLU A 451 -72.91 2.44 0.87
N THR A 452 -71.63 2.43 0.57
CA THR A 452 -71.07 3.13 -0.57
C THR A 452 -70.26 2.16 -1.43
N PHE A 453 -70.00 2.52 -2.68
CA PHE A 453 -69.09 1.80 -3.58
C PHE A 453 -67.64 2.09 -3.19
N GLU A 454 -67.14 1.33 -2.22
CA GLU A 454 -65.83 1.54 -1.60
C GLU A 454 -64.73 0.83 -2.37
N ILE A 455 -63.92 1.56 -3.12
CA ILE A 455 -62.76 1.07 -3.84
C ILE A 455 -61.57 1.13 -2.88
N VAL A 456 -60.99 -0.03 -2.57
CA VAL A 456 -59.82 -0.10 -1.67
C VAL A 456 -58.56 0.18 -2.46
N GLY A 457 -57.66 1.01 -1.92
CA GLY A 457 -56.37 1.36 -2.52
C GLY A 457 -56.38 2.71 -3.30
N ILE A 458 -57.44 3.48 -3.25
CA ILE A 458 -57.54 4.79 -3.93
C ILE A 458 -56.51 5.80 -3.35
N GLU A 459 -56.10 5.64 -2.12
CA GLU A 459 -55.10 6.46 -1.43
C GLU A 459 -53.70 6.42 -2.09
N ALA A 460 -53.46 5.43 -2.92
CA ALA A 460 -52.21 5.31 -3.68
C ALA A 460 -52.14 6.21 -4.92
N TYR A 461 -53.29 6.80 -5.31
CA TYR A 461 -53.43 7.60 -6.52
C TYR A 461 -53.71 9.07 -6.18
N ASP A 462 -53.19 9.97 -7.02
CA ASP A 462 -53.42 11.43 -6.86
C ASP A 462 -54.86 11.82 -7.19
N ARG A 463 -55.48 11.07 -8.12
CA ARG A 463 -56.85 11.29 -8.56
C ARG A 463 -57.51 10.01 -9.02
N ILE A 464 -58.74 9.80 -8.58
CA ILE A 464 -59.62 8.75 -9.08
C ILE A 464 -60.84 9.43 -9.74
N GLU A 465 -61.09 9.16 -10.99
CA GLU A 465 -62.35 9.50 -11.65
C GLU A 465 -63.23 8.26 -11.74
N LEU A 466 -64.47 8.37 -11.28
CA LEU A 466 -65.51 7.34 -11.39
C LEU A 466 -66.63 7.82 -12.28
N ILE A 467 -66.92 7.06 -13.32
CA ILE A 467 -68.12 7.20 -14.15
C ILE A 467 -68.95 5.94 -14.02
N VAL A 468 -70.23 6.07 -13.72
CA VAL A 468 -71.13 4.92 -13.67
C VAL A 468 -72.26 5.15 -14.69
N VAL A 469 -72.57 4.10 -15.44
CA VAL A 469 -73.63 4.09 -16.44
C VAL A 469 -74.61 2.95 -16.15
N ASN A 470 -75.90 3.20 -16.55
CA ASN A 470 -76.89 2.13 -16.49
C ASN A 470 -76.77 1.16 -17.67
N ARG A 471 -77.63 0.11 -17.73
CA ARG A 471 -77.66 -0.92 -18.80
C ARG A 471 -77.87 -0.37 -20.21
N TRP A 472 -78.36 0.82 -20.35
CA TRP A 472 -78.55 1.49 -21.62
C TRP A 472 -77.42 2.44 -22.02
N GLY A 473 -76.39 2.53 -21.20
CA GLY A 473 -75.22 3.37 -21.45
C GLY A 473 -75.41 4.84 -20.99
N ASN A 474 -76.47 5.16 -20.30
CA ASN A 474 -76.72 6.54 -19.79
C ASN A 474 -75.91 6.71 -18.50
N GLU A 475 -75.16 7.84 -18.41
CA GLU A 475 -74.42 8.23 -17.20
C GLU A 475 -75.40 8.47 -16.03
N VAL A 476 -75.16 7.79 -14.91
CA VAL A 476 -75.99 7.94 -13.69
C VAL A 476 -75.20 8.54 -12.53
N TYR A 477 -73.84 8.48 -12.61
CA TYR A 477 -72.94 9.11 -11.65
C TYR A 477 -71.65 9.46 -12.34
N LYS A 478 -71.07 10.61 -11.97
CA LYS A 478 -69.73 11.00 -12.37
C LYS A 478 -69.07 11.82 -11.28
N ASN A 479 -67.83 11.45 -10.91
CA ASN A 479 -67.02 12.26 -10.05
C ASN A 479 -65.55 12.16 -10.51
N SER A 480 -64.92 13.31 -10.77
CA SER A 480 -63.53 13.38 -11.23
C SER A 480 -62.49 13.30 -10.11
N ASN A 481 -62.94 13.29 -8.86
CA ASN A 481 -62.08 13.14 -7.67
C ASN A 481 -62.81 12.28 -6.63
N TYR A 482 -63.09 11.03 -7.02
CA TYR A 482 -63.88 10.09 -6.25
C TYR A 482 -63.14 9.64 -4.98
N LYS A 483 -63.90 9.66 -3.83
CA LYS A 483 -63.39 9.31 -2.51
C LYS A 483 -64.31 8.34 -1.74
N ASN A 484 -64.88 7.36 -2.46
CA ASN A 484 -65.73 6.30 -1.90
C ASN A 484 -67.11 6.83 -1.38
N GLU A 485 -67.64 7.92 -1.92
CA GLU A 485 -68.88 8.55 -1.44
C GLU A 485 -70.14 8.13 -2.19
N TRP A 486 -70.03 7.41 -3.34
CA TRP A 486 -71.22 7.05 -4.13
C TRP A 486 -72.00 5.91 -3.46
N ASN A 487 -73.23 6.22 -3.05
CA ASN A 487 -74.14 5.30 -2.39
C ASN A 487 -75.35 4.87 -3.24
N GLY A 488 -75.36 5.15 -4.57
CA GLY A 488 -76.44 4.78 -5.45
C GLY A 488 -77.75 5.47 -5.16
N GLN A 489 -77.78 6.67 -4.49
CA GLN A 489 -78.93 7.41 -4.15
C GLN A 489 -79.77 7.75 -5.41
N GLY A 490 -81.08 7.48 -5.36
CA GLY A 490 -82.02 7.74 -6.46
C GLY A 490 -82.00 6.64 -7.54
N LEU A 491 -81.19 5.61 -7.42
CA LEU A 491 -81.14 4.51 -8.36
C LEU A 491 -81.88 3.28 -7.83
N ASN A 492 -82.39 2.44 -8.72
CA ASN A 492 -83.00 1.17 -8.39
C ASN A 492 -81.98 0.08 -8.15
N GLU A 493 -82.32 -1.00 -7.44
CA GLU A 493 -81.56 -2.19 -7.41
C GLU A 493 -81.25 -2.72 -8.82
N GLY A 494 -80.01 -3.20 -9.02
CA GLY A 494 -79.64 -3.70 -10.32
C GLY A 494 -78.15 -3.54 -10.62
N THR A 495 -77.75 -4.02 -11.80
CA THR A 495 -76.34 -3.95 -12.23
C THR A 495 -76.13 -2.63 -13.01
N TYR A 496 -75.03 -1.96 -12.57
CA TYR A 496 -74.50 -0.79 -13.22
C TYR A 496 -73.10 -1.06 -13.72
N PHE A 497 -72.60 -0.28 -14.67
CA PHE A 497 -71.27 -0.44 -15.22
C PHE A 497 -70.43 0.77 -14.87
N TYR A 498 -69.16 0.53 -14.48
CA TYR A 498 -68.25 1.61 -14.11
C TYR A 498 -67.07 1.72 -15.06
N ILE A 499 -66.54 2.93 -15.16
CA ILE A 499 -65.24 3.27 -15.71
C ILE A 499 -64.52 4.02 -14.60
N ILE A 500 -63.39 3.46 -14.12
CA ILE A 500 -62.54 4.10 -13.13
C ILE A 500 -61.27 4.49 -13.83
N THR A 501 -60.88 5.76 -13.75
CA THR A 501 -59.59 6.27 -14.21
C THR A 501 -58.79 6.65 -12.98
N ALA A 502 -57.70 5.90 -12.70
CA ALA A 502 -56.81 6.14 -11.60
C ALA A 502 -55.50 6.76 -12.12
N ALA A 503 -55.13 7.95 -11.65
CA ALA A 503 -53.95 8.70 -12.08
C ALA A 503 -52.99 8.92 -10.92
N LYS A 504 -51.66 8.67 -11.17
CA LYS A 504 -50.57 9.01 -10.29
C LYS A 504 -49.44 9.64 -11.12
N GLY A 505 -49.20 10.95 -10.94
CA GLY A 505 -48.30 11.66 -11.84
C GLY A 505 -48.70 11.50 -13.30
N ASN A 506 -47.83 10.95 -14.12
CA ASN A 506 -48.09 10.67 -15.55
C ASN A 506 -48.63 9.26 -15.82
N ASP A 507 -48.71 8.39 -14.79
CA ASP A 507 -49.29 7.05 -14.94
C ASP A 507 -50.79 7.10 -14.81
N VAL A 508 -51.52 6.60 -15.81
CA VAL A 508 -52.98 6.57 -15.87
C VAL A 508 -53.44 5.15 -16.17
N ARG A 509 -54.24 4.60 -15.26
CA ARG A 509 -54.83 3.27 -15.40
C ARG A 509 -56.33 3.34 -15.50
N VAL A 510 -56.93 2.56 -16.39
CA VAL A 510 -58.37 2.53 -16.60
C VAL A 510 -58.89 1.13 -16.27
N PHE A 511 -59.86 1.10 -15.36
CA PHE A 511 -60.56 -0.13 -14.95
C PHE A 511 -62.03 -0.03 -15.41
N LYS A 512 -62.54 -1.10 -15.95
CA LYS A 512 -63.94 -1.22 -16.40
C LYS A 512 -64.56 -2.47 -15.83
N GLY A 513 -65.77 -2.37 -15.39
CA GLY A 513 -66.47 -3.53 -14.83
C GLY A 513 -67.92 -3.20 -14.50
N ASN A 514 -68.51 -4.02 -13.68
CA ASN A 514 -69.88 -3.87 -13.23
C ASN A 514 -69.99 -3.93 -11.72
N VAL A 515 -71.00 -3.26 -11.17
CA VAL A 515 -71.31 -3.26 -9.75
C VAL A 515 -72.82 -3.47 -9.58
N LEU A 516 -73.19 -4.31 -8.64
CA LEU A 516 -74.57 -4.55 -8.25
C LEU A 516 -74.95 -3.65 -7.08
N ILE A 517 -76.02 -2.88 -7.22
CA ILE A 517 -76.70 -2.20 -6.10
C ILE A 517 -77.74 -3.14 -5.58
N LYS A 518 -77.66 -3.55 -4.30
CA LYS A 518 -78.62 -4.37 -3.58
C LYS A 518 -79.04 -3.67 -2.33
N LYS A 519 -80.34 -3.32 -2.18
CA LYS A 519 -80.95 -2.57 -1.06
C LYS A 519 -81.55 -3.53 -0.07
#